data_e5cfbc848b32b721e2a3ea294e18eca8
#
_entry.id   e5cfbc848b32b721e2a3ea294e18eca8
#
_cell.length_a   1.000
_cell.length_b   1.000
_cell.length_c   1.000
_cell.angle_alpha   90.00
_cell.angle_beta   90.00
_cell.angle_gamma   90.00
#
_symmetry.space_group_name_H-M   'P 1'
#
loop_
_entity.id
_entity.type
_entity.pdbx_description
1 polymer ?
#
loop_
_entity_poly.entity_id
_entity_poly.type
_entity_poly.pdbx_seq_one_letter_code
_entity_poly.pdbx_strand_id
1 'polypeptide(L)'
;MATIKDVAKQAGVSVTTVSIIINGKAEERKISAATQERVAEAMRDLGYQPNLSARRLRSQENERPVIAFFWPLDYRVSILASFLNFIQIEIAESGFDCEMMIQTYENDKLEQYGTTFLKNGYSGAIIGACSAKDQQWLEGICPRMPVILINRESEHFSTVCTDNDEVGLMAATKIRQKGYTEAAIFASRHSYFATSQRVQAFISSCERLGIETDEK
;
A
#
# COMPACT_ATOMS: atom_id res chain seq x y z
N MET A 1 1.31 -26.25 4.56
CA MET A 1 0.80 -25.39 3.47
C MET A 1 0.81 -26.22 2.19
N ALA A 2 -0.33 -26.32 1.49
CA ALA A 2 -0.40 -27.11 0.27
C ALA A 2 0.50 -26.53 -0.84
N THR A 3 1.13 -27.40 -1.59
CA THR A 3 2.02 -27.05 -2.71
C THR A 3 1.40 -27.46 -4.03
N ILE A 4 1.93 -26.94 -5.15
CA ILE A 4 1.51 -27.37 -6.50
C ILE A 4 1.70 -28.85 -6.71
N LYS A 5 2.66 -29.49 -6.02
CA LYS A 5 2.89 -30.93 -6.06
C LYS A 5 1.76 -31.71 -5.38
N ASP A 6 1.20 -31.17 -4.28
CA ASP A 6 0.08 -31.77 -3.58
C ASP A 6 -1.19 -31.70 -4.43
N VAL A 7 -1.43 -30.58 -5.10
CA VAL A 7 -2.55 -30.43 -6.06
C VAL A 7 -2.40 -31.45 -7.22
N ALA A 8 -1.21 -31.57 -7.79
CA ALA A 8 -0.95 -32.48 -8.88
C ALA A 8 -1.21 -33.95 -8.45
N LYS A 9 -0.78 -34.31 -7.26
CA LYS A 9 -0.99 -35.63 -6.68
C LYS A 9 -2.48 -35.92 -6.44
N GLN A 10 -3.21 -34.98 -5.85
CA GLN A 10 -4.64 -35.13 -5.57
C GLN A 10 -5.47 -35.18 -6.86
N ALA A 11 -5.17 -34.31 -7.84
CA ALA A 11 -5.86 -34.28 -9.14
C ALA A 11 -5.46 -35.43 -10.08
N GLY A 12 -4.45 -36.23 -9.76
CA GLY A 12 -3.95 -37.34 -10.58
C GLY A 12 -3.35 -36.85 -11.91
N VAL A 13 -2.62 -35.73 -11.90
CA VAL A 13 -2.00 -35.15 -13.10
C VAL A 13 -0.54 -34.73 -12.81
N SER A 14 0.19 -34.39 -13.87
CA SER A 14 1.56 -33.85 -13.68
C SER A 14 1.54 -32.42 -13.10
N VAL A 15 2.60 -32.03 -12.42
CA VAL A 15 2.82 -30.63 -11.95
C VAL A 15 2.77 -29.66 -13.12
N THR A 16 3.27 -30.08 -14.29
CA THR A 16 3.22 -29.29 -15.54
C THR A 16 1.78 -29.05 -15.97
N THR A 17 0.91 -30.08 -15.91
CA THR A 17 -0.52 -29.97 -16.25
C THR A 17 -1.22 -28.98 -15.32
N VAL A 18 -0.98 -29.08 -14.00
CA VAL A 18 -1.53 -28.12 -13.02
C VAL A 18 -1.06 -26.70 -13.34
N SER A 19 0.23 -26.52 -13.63
CA SER A 19 0.79 -25.20 -13.98
C SER A 19 0.16 -24.62 -15.24
N ILE A 20 -0.09 -25.41 -16.28
CA ILE A 20 -0.74 -24.97 -17.52
C ILE A 20 -2.17 -24.50 -17.25
N ILE A 21 -2.94 -25.23 -16.43
CA ILE A 21 -4.31 -24.90 -16.06
C ILE A 21 -4.36 -23.61 -15.25
N ILE A 22 -3.50 -23.48 -14.23
CA ILE A 22 -3.42 -22.27 -13.38
C ILE A 22 -3.06 -21.04 -14.22
N ASN A 23 -2.27 -21.20 -15.28
CA ASN A 23 -1.86 -20.11 -16.17
C ASN A 23 -2.87 -19.81 -17.28
N GLY A 24 -4.06 -20.43 -17.28
CA GLY A 24 -5.11 -20.17 -18.28
C GLY A 24 -4.80 -20.66 -19.68
N LYS A 25 -3.76 -21.52 -19.85
CA LYS A 25 -3.32 -22.07 -21.14
C LYS A 25 -3.90 -23.46 -21.43
N ALA A 26 -4.96 -23.85 -20.72
CA ALA A 26 -5.54 -25.17 -20.81
C ALA A 26 -6.11 -25.48 -22.21
N GLU A 27 -6.80 -24.49 -22.81
CA GLU A 27 -7.36 -24.63 -24.16
C GLU A 27 -6.27 -24.72 -25.24
N GLU A 28 -5.27 -23.81 -25.15
CA GLU A 28 -4.12 -23.78 -26.04
C GLU A 28 -3.36 -25.13 -26.04
N ARG A 29 -3.28 -25.76 -24.88
CA ARG A 29 -2.62 -27.06 -24.67
C ARG A 29 -3.56 -28.25 -24.74
N LYS A 30 -4.80 -28.05 -25.19
CA LYS A 30 -5.82 -29.10 -25.41
C LYS A 30 -6.07 -29.96 -24.15
N ILE A 31 -6.06 -29.35 -22.95
CA ILE A 31 -6.37 -30.06 -21.72
C ILE A 31 -7.88 -30.13 -21.56
N SER A 32 -8.41 -31.36 -21.38
CA SER A 32 -9.85 -31.59 -21.30
C SER A 32 -10.51 -30.84 -20.12
N ALA A 33 -11.76 -30.42 -20.31
CA ALA A 33 -12.56 -29.79 -19.28
C ALA A 33 -12.64 -30.63 -17.99
N ALA A 34 -12.78 -31.94 -18.12
CA ALA A 34 -12.78 -32.87 -16.98
C ALA A 34 -11.46 -32.83 -16.18
N THR A 35 -10.33 -32.64 -16.83
CA THR A 35 -9.03 -32.49 -16.15
C THR A 35 -8.91 -31.13 -15.46
N GLN A 36 -9.42 -30.08 -16.08
CA GLN A 36 -9.45 -28.74 -15.48
C GLN A 36 -10.30 -28.73 -14.22
N GLU A 37 -11.47 -29.37 -14.23
CA GLU A 37 -12.38 -29.48 -13.09
C GLU A 37 -11.73 -30.24 -11.92
N ARG A 38 -11.10 -31.40 -12.16
CA ARG A 38 -10.38 -32.16 -11.11
C ARG A 38 -9.27 -31.32 -10.45
N VAL A 39 -8.54 -30.52 -11.23
CA VAL A 39 -7.49 -29.66 -10.70
C VAL A 39 -8.11 -28.53 -9.89
N ALA A 40 -9.20 -27.91 -10.35
CA ALA A 40 -9.91 -26.87 -9.61
C ALA A 40 -10.49 -27.38 -8.28
N GLU A 41 -11.04 -28.59 -8.27
CA GLU A 41 -11.52 -29.26 -7.05
C GLU A 41 -10.37 -29.52 -6.08
N ALA A 42 -9.28 -30.11 -6.53
CA ALA A 42 -8.09 -30.37 -5.70
C ALA A 42 -7.50 -29.06 -5.11
N MET A 43 -7.54 -27.96 -5.86
CA MET A 43 -7.11 -26.65 -5.35
C MET A 43 -8.03 -26.15 -4.25
N ARG A 44 -9.36 -26.27 -4.41
CA ARG A 44 -10.36 -25.89 -3.37
C ARG A 44 -10.17 -26.70 -2.10
N ASP A 45 -10.09 -28.02 -2.22
CA ASP A 45 -9.98 -28.95 -1.07
C ASP A 45 -8.71 -28.71 -0.25
N LEU A 46 -7.60 -28.45 -0.93
CA LEU A 46 -6.30 -28.22 -0.30
C LEU A 46 -6.11 -26.77 0.17
N GLY A 47 -7.05 -25.86 -0.14
CA GLY A 47 -6.87 -24.45 0.09
C GLY A 47 -5.64 -23.90 -0.63
N TYR A 48 -5.29 -24.49 -1.77
CA TYR A 48 -4.11 -24.09 -2.54
C TYR A 48 -4.39 -22.81 -3.32
N GLN A 49 -3.60 -21.80 -3.06
CA GLN A 49 -3.59 -20.57 -3.88
C GLN A 49 -2.28 -20.49 -4.66
N PRO A 50 -2.35 -20.20 -5.97
CA PRO A 50 -1.16 -20.03 -6.79
C PRO A 50 -0.26 -18.94 -6.21
N ASN A 51 1.02 -19.24 -6.02
CA ASN A 51 1.99 -18.25 -5.60
C ASN A 51 2.36 -17.38 -6.80
N LEU A 52 1.81 -16.16 -6.85
CA LEU A 52 2.06 -15.20 -7.92
C LEU A 52 3.56 -14.87 -8.07
N SER A 53 4.32 -14.89 -6.98
CA SER A 53 5.77 -14.66 -7.00
C SER A 53 6.53 -15.81 -7.63
N ALA A 54 6.14 -17.07 -7.35
CA ALA A 54 6.72 -18.24 -8.01
C ALA A 54 6.35 -18.30 -9.50
N ARG A 55 5.19 -17.75 -9.86
CA ARG A 55 4.75 -17.56 -11.25
C ARG A 55 5.62 -16.53 -11.95
N ARG A 56 5.85 -15.36 -11.34
CA ARG A 56 6.70 -14.28 -11.87
C ARG A 56 8.17 -14.68 -12.01
N LEU A 57 8.70 -15.49 -11.09
CA LEU A 57 10.08 -16.02 -11.19
C LEU A 57 10.28 -17.01 -12.34
N ARG A 58 9.22 -17.62 -12.86
CA ARG A 58 9.28 -18.58 -13.98
C ARG A 58 8.96 -17.96 -15.34
N SER A 59 8.17 -16.87 -15.36
CA SER A 59 7.94 -16.07 -16.57
C SER A 59 9.05 -15.03 -16.68
N GLN A 60 10.24 -15.45 -17.13
CA GLN A 60 11.40 -14.57 -17.34
C GLN A 60 11.23 -13.57 -18.51
N GLU A 61 10.07 -13.51 -19.14
CA GLU A 61 9.80 -12.60 -20.25
C GLU A 61 8.49 -11.85 -20.02
N ASN A 62 8.58 -10.54 -19.72
CA ASN A 62 7.54 -9.50 -19.88
C ASN A 62 6.36 -9.44 -18.90
N GLU A 63 6.45 -9.84 -17.63
CA GLU A 63 5.41 -9.42 -16.69
C GLU A 63 5.77 -8.05 -16.07
N ARG A 64 4.93 -7.05 -16.32
CA ARG A 64 5.02 -5.72 -15.71
C ARG A 64 4.99 -5.85 -14.19
N PRO A 65 5.88 -5.15 -13.46
CA PRO A 65 5.78 -5.12 -11.99
C PRO A 65 4.43 -4.52 -11.57
N VAL A 66 3.80 -5.12 -10.58
CA VAL A 66 2.55 -4.61 -10.01
C VAL A 66 2.86 -3.93 -8.70
N ILE A 67 2.57 -2.64 -8.63
CA ILE A 67 2.70 -1.82 -7.43
C ILE A 67 1.32 -1.66 -6.80
N ALA A 68 1.16 -2.10 -5.57
CA ALA A 68 -0.09 -1.92 -4.85
C ALA A 68 -0.10 -0.59 -4.10
N PHE A 69 -1.17 0.19 -4.26
CA PHE A 69 -1.40 1.40 -3.50
C PHE A 69 -2.52 1.15 -2.48
N PHE A 70 -2.14 1.03 -1.21
CA PHE A 70 -3.07 0.80 -0.11
C PHE A 70 -3.56 2.12 0.48
N TRP A 71 -4.89 2.24 0.63
CA TRP A 71 -5.50 3.43 1.19
C TRP A 71 -6.74 3.08 2.03
N PRO A 72 -6.87 3.59 3.27
CA PRO A 72 -8.07 3.34 4.07
C PRO A 72 -9.29 4.09 3.54
N LEU A 73 -10.45 3.44 3.57
CA LEU A 73 -11.73 4.03 3.18
C LEU A 73 -12.27 4.92 4.32
N ASP A 74 -11.89 6.18 4.29
CA ASP A 74 -12.42 7.21 5.16
C ASP A 74 -12.55 8.56 4.42
N TYR A 75 -12.82 9.65 5.12
CA TYR A 75 -13.00 10.96 4.49
C TYR A 75 -11.76 11.46 3.72
N ARG A 76 -10.58 10.84 3.89
CA ARG A 76 -9.34 11.17 3.16
C ARG A 76 -9.30 10.59 1.74
N VAL A 77 -10.34 9.88 1.31
CA VAL A 77 -10.44 9.34 -0.06
C VAL A 77 -10.33 10.43 -1.13
N SER A 78 -10.76 11.65 -0.83
CA SER A 78 -10.61 12.78 -1.76
C SER A 78 -9.13 13.11 -2.07
N ILE A 79 -8.23 12.87 -1.13
CA ILE A 79 -6.79 13.09 -1.27
C ILE A 79 -6.16 11.99 -2.13
N LEU A 80 -6.70 10.77 -2.06
CA LEU A 80 -6.25 9.62 -2.84
C LEU A 80 -6.20 9.93 -4.34
N ALA A 81 -7.24 10.59 -4.87
CA ALA A 81 -7.31 10.93 -6.29
C ALA A 81 -6.13 11.81 -6.73
N SER A 82 -5.71 12.76 -5.89
CA SER A 82 -4.55 13.62 -6.16
C SER A 82 -3.25 12.80 -6.20
N PHE A 83 -3.04 11.92 -5.22
CA PHE A 83 -1.87 11.05 -5.21
C PHE A 83 -1.81 10.16 -6.46
N LEU A 84 -2.93 9.52 -6.81
CA LEU A 84 -2.98 8.65 -7.99
C LEU A 84 -2.67 9.40 -9.28
N ASN A 85 -3.19 10.61 -9.43
CA ASN A 85 -2.93 11.45 -10.60
C ASN A 85 -1.43 11.75 -10.74
N PHE A 86 -0.78 12.22 -9.66
CA PHE A 86 0.65 12.54 -9.70
C PHE A 86 1.52 11.30 -9.89
N ILE A 87 1.20 10.18 -9.23
CA ILE A 87 1.93 8.93 -9.43
C ILE A 87 1.82 8.45 -10.88
N GLN A 88 0.66 8.56 -11.51
CA GLN A 88 0.49 8.18 -12.91
C GLN A 88 1.28 9.07 -13.87
N ILE A 89 1.34 10.38 -13.60
CA ILE A 89 2.16 11.32 -14.39
C ILE A 89 3.63 10.92 -14.29
N GLU A 90 4.15 10.71 -13.08
CA GLU A 90 5.55 10.34 -12.86
C GLU A 90 5.92 8.98 -13.48
N ILE A 91 5.03 7.99 -13.41
CA ILE A 91 5.23 6.70 -14.07
C ILE A 91 5.33 6.90 -15.59
N ALA A 92 4.46 7.72 -16.18
CA ALA A 92 4.48 7.97 -17.60
C ALA A 92 5.74 8.73 -18.04
N GLU A 93 6.18 9.74 -17.28
CA GLU A 93 7.37 10.54 -17.56
C GLU A 93 8.67 9.76 -17.34
N SER A 94 8.73 8.92 -16.32
CA SER A 94 9.91 8.08 -16.04
C SER A 94 10.11 6.93 -17.02
N GLY A 95 9.09 6.57 -17.81
CA GLY A 95 9.10 5.40 -18.68
C GLY A 95 9.11 4.07 -17.92
N PHE A 96 8.82 4.09 -16.61
CA PHE A 96 8.76 2.87 -15.80
C PHE A 96 7.47 2.10 -16.10
N ASP A 97 7.61 0.97 -16.79
CA ASP A 97 6.46 0.16 -17.21
C ASP A 97 5.98 -0.73 -16.05
N CYS A 98 4.96 -0.26 -15.32
CA CYS A 98 4.36 -0.99 -14.21
C CYS A 98 2.83 -0.95 -14.27
N GLU A 99 2.20 -1.87 -13.55
CA GLU A 99 0.76 -1.88 -13.30
C GLU A 99 0.49 -1.38 -11.89
N MET A 100 -0.49 -0.48 -11.72
CA MET A 100 -0.93 0.01 -10.42
C MET A 100 -2.21 -0.72 -9.98
N MET A 101 -2.17 -1.30 -8.78
CA MET A 101 -3.34 -1.90 -8.14
C MET A 101 -3.76 -1.07 -6.94
N ILE A 102 -4.96 -0.50 -6.99
CA ILE A 102 -5.52 0.24 -5.84
C ILE A 102 -6.20 -0.74 -4.90
N GLN A 103 -5.76 -0.75 -3.65
CA GLN A 103 -6.24 -1.64 -2.62
C GLN A 103 -6.81 -0.81 -1.46
N THR A 104 -8.13 -0.75 -1.40
CA THR A 104 -8.80 -0.04 -0.30
C THR A 104 -9.09 -0.99 0.86
N TYR A 105 -9.06 -0.46 2.09
CA TYR A 105 -9.32 -1.23 3.30
C TYR A 105 -9.99 -0.36 4.37
N GLU A 106 -10.57 -0.99 5.38
CA GLU A 106 -11.11 -0.31 6.55
C GLU A 106 -9.96 0.07 7.49
N ASN A 107 -9.95 1.30 7.97
CA ASN A 107 -8.91 1.79 8.89
C ASN A 107 -8.73 0.85 10.09
N ASP A 108 -7.49 0.64 10.54
CA ASP A 108 -7.10 -0.33 11.57
C ASP A 108 -7.22 -1.81 11.17
N LYS A 109 -7.47 -2.11 9.89
CA LYS A 109 -7.63 -3.49 9.40
C LYS A 109 -6.68 -3.87 8.26
N LEU A 110 -5.53 -3.21 8.13
CA LEU A 110 -4.52 -3.55 7.13
C LEU A 110 -4.04 -5.01 7.27
N GLU A 111 -4.13 -5.57 8.47
CA GLU A 111 -3.80 -6.97 8.78
C GLU A 111 -4.55 -7.99 7.91
N GLN A 112 -5.70 -7.65 7.35
CA GLN A 112 -6.45 -8.50 6.41
C GLN A 112 -5.63 -8.87 5.17
N TYR A 113 -4.65 -8.05 4.82
CA TYR A 113 -3.73 -8.27 3.71
C TYR A 113 -2.42 -8.95 4.10
N GLY A 114 -2.33 -9.51 5.32
CA GLY A 114 -1.11 -10.14 5.84
C GLY A 114 -0.53 -11.20 4.91
N THR A 115 -1.38 -12.04 4.32
CA THR A 115 -0.96 -13.04 3.34
C THR A 115 -0.30 -12.40 2.11
N THR A 116 -0.81 -11.27 1.65
CA THR A 116 -0.29 -10.53 0.50
C THR A 116 1.11 -9.97 0.77
N PHE A 117 1.30 -9.37 1.94
CA PHE A 117 2.60 -8.82 2.36
C PHE A 117 3.66 -9.91 2.58
N LEU A 118 3.28 -11.04 3.15
CA LEU A 118 4.21 -12.14 3.45
C LEU A 118 4.53 -13.02 2.24
N LYS A 119 3.63 -13.12 1.25
CA LYS A 119 3.80 -14.00 0.09
C LYS A 119 4.22 -13.28 -1.19
N ASN A 120 4.67 -12.04 -1.11
CA ASN A 120 5.02 -11.23 -2.29
C ASN A 120 3.87 -11.19 -3.32
N GLY A 121 2.67 -10.80 -2.89
CA GLY A 121 1.52 -10.65 -3.78
C GLY A 121 1.72 -9.55 -4.84
N TYR A 122 2.60 -8.59 -4.56
CA TYR A 122 2.96 -7.46 -5.42
C TYR A 122 4.48 -7.30 -5.54
N SER A 123 4.94 -6.52 -6.49
CA SER A 123 6.34 -6.17 -6.68
C SER A 123 6.80 -5.11 -5.67
N GLY A 124 5.87 -4.29 -5.19
CA GLY A 124 6.06 -3.31 -4.14
C GLY A 124 4.72 -2.78 -3.64
N ALA A 125 4.72 -2.08 -2.52
CA ALA A 125 3.54 -1.45 -1.95
C ALA A 125 3.82 0.00 -1.57
N ILE A 126 2.86 0.87 -1.87
CA ILE A 126 2.78 2.23 -1.36
C ILE A 126 1.60 2.25 -0.39
N ILE A 127 1.81 2.71 0.83
CA ILE A 127 0.78 2.74 1.86
C ILE A 127 0.59 4.19 2.31
N GLY A 128 -0.56 4.75 1.96
CA GLY A 128 -0.92 6.10 2.37
C GLY A 128 -1.94 6.10 3.50
N ALA A 129 -1.91 7.14 4.31
CA ALA A 129 -2.92 7.44 5.33
C ALA A 129 -3.17 6.31 6.36
N CYS A 130 -2.28 5.32 6.51
CA CYS A 130 -2.47 4.23 7.47
C CYS A 130 -2.54 4.76 8.92
N SER A 131 -3.20 4.02 9.80
CA SER A 131 -3.23 4.33 11.22
C SER A 131 -1.93 3.92 11.93
N ALA A 132 -1.75 4.37 13.16
CA ALA A 132 -0.63 3.91 13.99
C ALA A 132 -0.69 2.39 14.25
N LYS A 133 -1.89 1.85 14.41
CA LYS A 133 -2.11 0.40 14.59
C LYS A 133 -1.72 -0.39 13.34
N ASP A 134 -2.13 0.09 12.16
CA ASP A 134 -1.77 -0.54 10.89
C ASP A 134 -0.26 -0.50 10.65
N GLN A 135 0.39 0.63 10.97
CA GLN A 135 1.84 0.77 10.85
C GLN A 135 2.57 -0.18 11.80
N GLN A 136 2.18 -0.23 13.07
CA GLN A 136 2.79 -1.12 14.07
C GLN A 136 2.67 -2.59 13.65
N TRP A 137 1.50 -2.97 13.16
CA TRP A 137 1.30 -4.32 12.63
C TRP A 137 2.22 -4.62 11.44
N LEU A 138 2.32 -3.69 10.48
CA LEU A 138 3.14 -3.82 9.28
C LEU A 138 4.63 -3.98 9.61
N GLU A 139 5.13 -3.18 10.56
CA GLU A 139 6.50 -3.27 11.06
C GLU A 139 6.76 -4.63 11.74
N GLY A 140 5.78 -5.17 12.45
CA GLY A 140 5.88 -6.46 13.11
C GLY A 140 5.95 -7.67 12.17
N ILE A 141 5.36 -7.60 10.97
CA ILE A 141 5.34 -8.74 10.03
C ILE A 141 6.54 -8.80 9.08
N CYS A 142 7.34 -7.75 8.98
CA CYS A 142 8.50 -7.65 8.09
C CYS A 142 8.15 -8.09 6.66
N PRO A 143 7.43 -7.28 5.86
CA PRO A 143 7.04 -7.61 4.49
C PRO A 143 8.23 -8.03 3.64
N ARG A 144 8.04 -8.99 2.73
CA ARG A 144 9.09 -9.44 1.81
C ARG A 144 9.23 -8.58 0.56
N MET A 145 8.28 -7.69 0.30
CA MET A 145 8.32 -6.73 -0.81
C MET A 145 8.72 -5.35 -0.30
N PRO A 146 9.31 -4.49 -1.14
CA PRO A 146 9.55 -3.09 -0.80
C PRO A 146 8.26 -2.39 -0.41
N VAL A 147 8.31 -1.59 0.65
CA VAL A 147 7.18 -0.79 1.14
C VAL A 147 7.63 0.66 1.27
N ILE A 148 6.77 1.57 0.80
CA ILE A 148 6.90 3.01 1.00
C ILE A 148 5.69 3.51 1.79
N LEU A 149 5.93 4.26 2.85
CA LEU A 149 4.88 4.92 3.62
C LEU A 149 4.76 6.39 3.21
N ILE A 150 3.52 6.88 3.06
CA ILE A 150 3.24 8.30 2.80
C ILE A 150 2.78 8.99 4.07
N ASN A 151 3.45 10.09 4.42
CA ASN A 151 3.18 10.91 5.60
C ASN A 151 3.20 10.09 6.91
N ARG A 152 4.18 9.20 7.03
CA ARG A 152 4.51 8.43 8.24
C ARG A 152 6.02 8.32 8.36
N GLU A 153 6.53 8.51 9.55
CA GLU A 153 7.92 8.22 9.88
C GLU A 153 8.06 6.74 10.23
N SER A 154 9.12 6.10 9.78
CA SER A 154 9.45 4.72 10.10
C SER A 154 10.95 4.50 10.00
N GLU A 155 11.50 3.72 10.92
CA GLU A 155 12.89 3.25 10.84
C GLU A 155 13.03 1.98 9.98
N HIS A 156 11.90 1.35 9.65
CA HIS A 156 11.86 0.05 8.95
C HIS A 156 11.55 0.16 7.46
N PHE A 157 10.88 1.24 7.04
CA PHE A 157 10.43 1.43 5.67
C PHE A 157 10.90 2.77 5.10
N SER A 158 11.02 2.81 3.78
CA SER A 158 11.18 4.09 3.08
C SER A 158 9.95 4.96 3.28
N THR A 159 10.15 6.26 3.47
CA THR A 159 9.08 7.21 3.76
C THR A 159 9.11 8.39 2.79
N VAL A 160 7.93 8.89 2.44
CA VAL A 160 7.74 10.16 1.73
C VAL A 160 6.86 11.04 2.60
N CYS A 161 7.44 12.06 3.18
CA CYS A 161 6.77 12.96 4.12
C CYS A 161 6.81 14.40 3.66
N THR A 162 5.76 15.16 4.00
CA THR A 162 5.81 16.61 3.96
C THR A 162 6.63 17.08 5.16
N ASP A 163 7.49 18.05 4.97
CA ASP A 163 8.15 18.76 6.09
C ASP A 163 7.08 19.58 6.83
N ASN A 164 6.54 18.98 7.88
CA ASN A 164 5.47 19.59 8.66
C ASN A 164 5.98 20.75 9.52
N ASP A 165 7.26 20.75 9.88
CA ASP A 165 7.90 21.84 10.65
C ASP A 165 8.04 23.08 9.78
N GLU A 166 8.49 22.90 8.52
CA GLU A 166 8.57 24.00 7.58
C GLU A 166 7.18 24.58 7.25
N VAL A 167 6.17 23.72 7.06
CA VAL A 167 4.78 24.17 6.83
C VAL A 167 4.28 25.02 8.00
N GLY A 168 4.49 24.56 9.25
CA GLY A 168 4.12 25.31 10.44
C GLY A 168 4.83 26.65 10.54
N LEU A 169 6.14 26.67 10.29
CA LEU A 169 6.96 27.89 10.30
C LEU A 169 6.53 28.88 9.20
N MET A 170 6.29 28.40 7.98
CA MET A 170 5.81 29.24 6.88
C MET A 170 4.47 29.91 7.22
N ALA A 171 3.54 29.18 7.82
CA ALA A 171 2.23 29.71 8.20
C ALA A 171 2.37 30.80 9.28
N ALA A 172 3.12 30.54 10.36
CA ALA A 172 3.36 31.50 11.42
C ALA A 172 4.11 32.74 10.92
N THR A 173 5.12 32.54 10.07
CA THR A 173 5.87 33.65 9.43
C THR A 173 4.95 34.54 8.61
N LYS A 174 4.02 33.94 7.86
CA LYS A 174 3.07 34.69 7.05
C LYS A 174 2.13 35.56 7.89
N ILE A 175 1.65 35.03 9.02
CA ILE A 175 0.82 35.76 9.98
C ILE A 175 1.61 36.94 10.54
N ARG A 176 2.86 36.73 10.97
CA ARG A 176 3.71 37.79 11.51
C ARG A 176 4.02 38.86 10.48
N GLN A 177 4.32 38.51 9.23
CA GLN A 177 4.55 39.46 8.14
C GLN A 177 3.33 40.35 7.85
N LYS A 178 2.12 39.84 8.11
CA LYS A 178 0.87 40.63 8.00
C LYS A 178 0.61 41.55 9.20
N GLY A 179 1.46 41.52 10.22
CA GLY A 179 1.36 42.35 11.40
C GLY A 179 0.44 41.80 12.50
N TYR A 180 -0.05 40.55 12.35
CA TYR A 180 -0.88 39.94 13.38
C TYR A 180 -0.04 39.43 14.56
N THR A 181 -0.57 39.57 15.76
CA THR A 181 0.03 39.13 17.01
C THR A 181 -0.76 38.01 17.69
N GLU A 182 -1.90 37.64 17.12
CA GLU A 182 -2.79 36.60 17.65
C GLU A 182 -3.20 35.68 16.49
N ALA A 183 -3.34 34.38 16.74
CA ALA A 183 -3.81 33.40 15.77
C ALA A 183 -4.68 32.33 16.44
N ALA A 184 -5.76 31.92 15.80
CA ALA A 184 -6.59 30.81 16.25
C ALA A 184 -6.36 29.61 15.34
N ILE A 185 -6.38 28.40 15.95
CA ILE A 185 -6.17 27.14 15.24
C ILE A 185 -7.46 26.34 15.24
N PHE A 186 -7.93 25.97 14.04
CA PHE A 186 -9.02 25.02 13.87
C PHE A 186 -8.46 23.70 13.41
N ALA A 187 -8.43 22.71 14.31
CA ALA A 187 -7.94 21.36 14.03
C ALA A 187 -9.07 20.33 14.06
N SER A 188 -8.88 19.22 13.35
CA SER A 188 -9.79 18.09 13.44
C SER A 188 -9.68 17.44 14.82
N ARG A 189 -10.83 16.98 15.38
CA ARG A 189 -10.84 16.17 16.61
C ARG A 189 -10.08 14.85 16.46
N HIS A 190 -9.98 14.33 15.23
CA HIS A 190 -9.20 13.13 14.94
C HIS A 190 -7.76 13.55 14.68
N SER A 191 -6.89 13.21 15.62
CA SER A 191 -5.46 13.46 15.52
C SER A 191 -4.83 12.50 14.52
N TYR A 192 -4.53 12.98 13.32
CA TYR A 192 -3.72 12.25 12.36
C TYR A 192 -2.27 12.75 12.46
N PHE A 193 -1.33 11.83 12.35
CA PHE A 193 0.10 12.08 12.52
C PHE A 193 0.57 13.39 11.86
N ALA A 194 0.41 13.53 10.55
CA ALA A 194 0.85 14.73 9.82
C ALA A 194 0.10 16.01 10.23
N THR A 195 -1.18 15.91 10.60
CA THR A 195 -1.96 17.07 11.05
C THR A 195 -1.49 17.50 12.43
N SER A 196 -1.28 16.57 13.34
CA SER A 196 -0.78 16.89 14.70
C SER A 196 0.60 17.51 14.65
N GLN A 197 1.51 16.99 13.84
CA GLN A 197 2.84 17.59 13.66
C GLN A 197 2.76 19.02 13.13
N ARG A 198 1.93 19.29 12.11
CA ARG A 198 1.74 20.65 11.58
C ARG A 198 1.21 21.62 12.63
N VAL A 199 0.23 21.19 13.42
CA VAL A 199 -0.34 22.01 14.49
C VAL A 199 0.74 22.34 15.53
N GLN A 200 1.49 21.34 15.99
CA GLN A 200 2.56 21.55 16.95
C GLN A 200 3.67 22.48 16.40
N ALA A 201 4.09 22.24 15.17
CA ALA A 201 5.08 23.07 14.50
C ALA A 201 4.61 24.53 14.32
N PHE A 202 3.33 24.72 14.01
CA PHE A 202 2.73 26.05 13.93
C PHE A 202 2.72 26.75 15.28
N ILE A 203 2.25 26.08 16.36
CA ILE A 203 2.25 26.63 17.72
C ILE A 203 3.65 27.03 18.15
N SER A 204 4.63 26.13 18.06
CA SER A 204 6.01 26.39 18.41
C SER A 204 6.62 27.54 17.62
N SER A 205 6.24 27.68 16.34
CA SER A 205 6.69 28.78 15.49
C SER A 205 6.03 30.10 15.86
N CYS A 206 4.75 30.09 16.21
CA CYS A 206 4.04 31.29 16.74
C CYS A 206 4.68 31.77 18.01
N GLU A 207 4.97 30.90 18.98
CA GLU A 207 5.66 31.24 20.22
C GLU A 207 7.00 31.93 19.94
N ARG A 208 7.83 31.35 19.04
CA ARG A 208 9.12 31.93 18.65
C ARG A 208 9.00 33.31 17.98
N LEU A 209 7.90 33.57 17.30
CA LEU A 209 7.64 34.82 16.57
C LEU A 209 6.82 35.83 17.39
N GLY A 210 6.50 35.53 18.66
CA GLY A 210 5.71 36.38 19.53
C GLY A 210 4.26 36.55 19.06
N ILE A 211 3.64 35.46 18.59
CA ILE A 211 2.23 35.38 18.23
C ILE A 211 1.52 34.54 19.26
N GLU A 212 0.51 35.08 19.90
CA GLU A 212 -0.35 34.37 20.84
C GLU A 212 -1.27 33.39 20.04
N THR A 213 -1.39 32.16 20.53
CA THR A 213 -2.26 31.14 19.89
C THR A 213 -3.36 30.73 20.85
N ASP A 214 -4.60 30.64 20.32
CA ASP A 214 -5.76 30.08 21.02
C ASP A 214 -6.13 28.76 20.34
N GLU A 215 -6.00 27.67 21.09
CA GLU A 215 -6.35 26.32 20.64
C GLU A 215 -7.81 26.04 21.03
N LYS A 216 -8.71 25.96 20.07
CA LYS A 216 -10.14 25.67 20.26
C LYS A 216 -10.55 24.34 19.69
#